data_25f8c75c7b03cb842d179bb768f5f086
#
_entry.id   25f8c75c7b03cb842d179bb768f5f086
#
_cell.length_a   1.000
_cell.length_b   1.000
_cell.length_c   1.000
_cell.angle_alpha   90.00
_cell.angle_beta   90.00
_cell.angle_gamma   90.00
#
_symmetry.space_group_name_H-M   'P 1'
#
loop_
_entity.id
_entity.type
_entity.pdbx_description
1 polymer ?
#
loop_
_entity_poly.entity_id
_entity_poly.type
_entity_poly.pdbx_seq_one_letter_code
_entity_poly.pdbx_strand_id
1 'polypeptide(L)'
;NALAQKAAIAAISDQQFIEECKQKNRDGLQQYYEFCKIHNLSYYPSQANFILIDTGHDGDEVFQYLMRKGFIVRSGQALGFPTSIRITVGSDQQNEAVLKELKNFLLMKENKETK
;
A
#
# COMPACT_ATOMS: atom_id res chain seq x y z
N ASN A 1 24.92 -28.48 23.39
CA ASN A 1 25.44 -28.45 22.04
C ASN A 1 25.28 -27.04 21.43
N ALA A 2 26.39 -26.42 21.08
CA ALA A 2 26.42 -25.03 20.59
C ALA A 2 25.59 -24.85 19.31
N LEU A 3 25.56 -25.86 18.44
CA LEU A 3 24.83 -25.79 17.19
C LEU A 3 23.30 -25.78 17.44
N ALA A 4 22.85 -26.62 18.36
CA ALA A 4 21.43 -26.69 18.73
C ALA A 4 20.99 -25.40 19.40
N GLN A 5 21.83 -24.81 20.25
CA GLN A 5 21.54 -23.54 20.90
C GLN A 5 21.43 -22.39 19.89
N LYS A 6 22.33 -22.35 18.91
CA LYS A 6 22.26 -21.33 17.84
C LYS A 6 20.98 -21.46 17.03
N ALA A 7 20.59 -22.68 16.69
CA ALA A 7 19.37 -22.94 15.94
C ALA A 7 18.12 -22.51 16.72
N ALA A 8 18.08 -22.77 18.04
CA ALA A 8 16.97 -22.37 18.88
C ALA A 8 16.84 -20.86 19.00
N ILE A 9 17.99 -20.17 19.18
CA ILE A 9 18.01 -18.70 19.26
C ILE A 9 17.55 -18.09 17.93
N ALA A 10 18.01 -18.62 16.80
CA ALA A 10 17.62 -18.16 15.48
C ALA A 10 16.10 -18.34 15.26
N ALA A 11 15.53 -19.47 15.67
CA ALA A 11 14.11 -19.73 15.53
C ALA A 11 13.27 -18.73 16.34
N ILE A 12 13.68 -18.41 17.58
CA ILE A 12 13.00 -17.44 18.42
C ILE A 12 13.09 -16.04 17.81
N SER A 13 14.26 -15.66 17.29
CA SER A 13 14.45 -14.38 16.61
C SER A 13 13.59 -14.29 15.35
N ASP A 14 13.47 -15.38 14.59
CA ASP A 14 12.65 -15.41 13.40
C ASP A 14 11.17 -15.22 13.72
N GLN A 15 10.67 -15.84 14.80
CA GLN A 15 9.29 -15.66 15.24
C GLN A 15 9.03 -14.22 15.67
N GLN A 16 9.94 -13.62 16.40
CA GLN A 16 9.86 -12.23 16.82
C GLN A 16 9.84 -11.30 15.60
N PHE A 17 10.71 -11.56 14.63
CA PHE A 17 10.78 -10.81 13.39
C PHE A 17 9.47 -10.92 12.61
N ILE A 18 8.91 -12.12 12.52
CA ILE A 18 7.63 -12.35 11.81
C ILE A 18 6.50 -11.56 12.48
N GLU A 19 6.44 -11.57 13.82
CA GLU A 19 5.40 -10.83 14.55
C GLU A 19 5.55 -9.32 14.36
N GLU A 20 6.77 -8.80 14.36
CA GLU A 20 7.03 -7.39 14.08
C GLU A 20 6.62 -7.00 12.68
N CYS A 21 6.91 -7.86 11.69
CA CYS A 21 6.51 -7.63 10.30
C CYS A 21 4.99 -7.62 10.15
N LYS A 22 4.30 -8.54 10.83
CA LYS A 22 2.83 -8.58 10.82
C LYS A 22 2.24 -7.32 11.42
N GLN A 23 2.81 -6.84 12.52
CA GLN A 23 2.33 -5.62 13.18
C GLN A 23 2.55 -4.40 12.28
N LYS A 24 3.73 -4.28 11.68
CA LYS A 24 4.03 -3.20 10.75
C LYS A 24 3.09 -3.22 9.55
N ASN A 25 2.78 -4.40 9.05
CA ASN A 25 1.85 -4.56 7.94
C ASN A 25 0.45 -4.09 8.31
N ARG A 26 -0.04 -4.48 9.50
CA ARG A 26 -1.34 -4.02 10.00
C ARG A 26 -1.39 -2.50 10.14
N ASP A 27 -0.33 -1.92 10.71
CA ASP A 27 -0.23 -0.47 10.89
C ASP A 27 -0.21 0.25 9.54
N GLY A 28 0.52 -0.29 8.56
CA GLY A 28 0.55 0.26 7.22
C GLY A 28 -0.79 0.18 6.51
N LEU A 29 -1.47 -0.96 6.60
CA LEU A 29 -2.82 -1.10 6.06
C LEU A 29 -3.77 -0.08 6.68
N GLN A 30 -3.64 0.17 7.98
CA GLN A 30 -4.47 1.14 8.68
C GLN A 30 -4.23 2.56 8.13
N GLN A 31 -3.00 2.92 7.80
CA GLN A 31 -2.70 4.19 7.16
C GLN A 31 -3.48 4.36 5.85
N TYR A 32 -3.51 3.31 5.02
CA TYR A 32 -4.24 3.34 3.76
C TYR A 32 -5.75 3.40 3.99
N TYR A 33 -6.26 2.65 4.95
CA TYR A 33 -7.70 2.67 5.28
C TYR A 33 -8.15 4.07 5.73
N GLU A 34 -7.36 4.72 6.58
CA GLU A 34 -7.67 6.08 7.06
C GLU A 34 -7.65 7.09 5.92
N PHE A 35 -6.65 6.98 5.03
CA PHE A 35 -6.59 7.83 3.84
C PHE A 35 -7.83 7.67 2.97
N CYS A 36 -8.26 6.43 2.74
CA CYS A 36 -9.45 6.16 1.94
C CYS A 36 -10.71 6.75 2.58
N LYS A 37 -10.82 6.68 3.90
CA LYS A 37 -11.95 7.26 4.61
C LYS A 37 -11.97 8.77 4.49
N ILE A 38 -10.80 9.41 4.63
CA ILE A 38 -10.67 10.88 4.55
C ILE A 38 -11.03 11.37 3.14
N HIS A 39 -10.58 10.66 2.12
CA HIS A 39 -10.80 11.04 0.73
C HIS A 39 -12.00 10.38 0.09
N ASN A 40 -12.77 9.65 0.87
CA ASN A 40 -14.01 9.00 0.42
C ASN A 40 -13.76 8.02 -0.74
N LEU A 41 -12.70 7.24 -0.65
CA LEU A 41 -12.34 6.23 -1.63
C LEU A 41 -12.77 4.85 -1.15
N SER A 42 -13.20 4.01 -2.09
CA SER A 42 -13.48 2.61 -1.79
C SER A 42 -12.19 1.81 -1.78
N TYR A 43 -12.13 0.79 -0.95
CA TYR A 43 -10.97 -0.09 -0.89
C TYR A 43 -11.43 -1.51 -0.55
N TYR A 44 -10.57 -2.48 -0.85
CA TYR A 44 -10.83 -3.87 -0.55
C TYR A 44 -9.95 -4.26 0.63
N PRO A 45 -10.53 -4.55 1.83
CA PRO A 45 -9.74 -4.92 3.00
C PRO A 45 -8.86 -6.13 2.71
N SER A 46 -7.64 -6.13 3.27
CA SER A 46 -6.66 -7.16 3.00
C SER A 46 -5.97 -7.57 4.29
N GLN A 47 -5.62 -8.86 4.39
CA GLN A 47 -4.74 -9.38 5.45
C GLN A 47 -3.34 -9.66 4.91
N ALA A 48 -3.14 -9.44 3.61
CA ALA A 48 -1.85 -9.58 2.95
C ALA A 48 -1.06 -8.29 3.03
N ASN A 49 0.07 -8.24 2.34
CA ASN A 49 0.96 -7.08 2.34
C ASN A 49 0.65 -6.08 1.22
N PHE A 50 -0.57 -6.08 0.73
CA PHE A 50 -1.01 -5.13 -0.28
C PHE A 50 -2.45 -4.70 -0.03
N ILE A 51 -2.83 -3.58 -0.64
CA ILE A 51 -4.20 -3.08 -0.62
C ILE A 51 -4.62 -2.72 -2.04
N LEU A 52 -5.89 -2.96 -2.35
CA LEU A 52 -6.50 -2.55 -3.61
C LEU A 52 -7.41 -1.36 -3.32
N ILE A 53 -7.10 -0.21 -3.92
CA ILE A 53 -7.84 1.04 -3.71
C ILE A 53 -8.53 1.43 -5.01
N ASP A 54 -9.84 1.67 -4.94
CA ASP A 54 -10.60 2.21 -6.06
C ASP A 54 -10.53 3.74 -6.01
N THR A 55 -9.75 4.31 -6.93
CA THR A 55 -9.54 5.75 -7.00
C THR A 55 -10.65 6.47 -7.75
N GLY A 56 -11.50 5.73 -8.48
CA GLY A 56 -12.48 6.33 -9.36
C GLY A 56 -11.90 6.86 -10.67
N HIS A 57 -10.61 6.71 -10.87
CA HIS A 57 -9.90 7.12 -12.08
C HIS A 57 -9.27 5.91 -12.74
N ASP A 58 -8.90 6.03 -14.03
CA ASP A 58 -8.28 4.93 -14.75
C ASP A 58 -7.05 4.43 -14.01
N GLY A 59 -7.04 3.13 -13.66
CA GLY A 59 -5.95 2.52 -12.91
C GLY A 59 -4.60 2.64 -13.61
N ASP A 60 -4.58 2.53 -14.94
CA ASP A 60 -3.34 2.69 -15.72
C ASP A 60 -2.80 4.11 -15.59
N GLU A 61 -3.67 5.11 -15.60
CA GLU A 61 -3.27 6.51 -15.45
C GLU A 61 -2.65 6.76 -14.08
N VAL A 62 -3.28 6.28 -13.03
CA VAL A 62 -2.75 6.39 -11.66
C VAL A 62 -1.43 5.65 -11.55
N PHE A 63 -1.38 4.44 -12.12
CA PHE A 63 -0.16 3.62 -12.13
C PHE A 63 1.01 4.37 -12.77
N GLN A 64 0.79 4.96 -13.95
CA GLN A 64 1.84 5.69 -14.65
C GLN A 64 2.29 6.93 -13.88
N TYR A 65 1.34 7.65 -13.28
CA TYR A 65 1.67 8.83 -12.47
C TYR A 65 2.57 8.47 -11.30
N LEU A 66 2.19 7.43 -10.54
CA LEU A 66 2.96 7.02 -9.38
C LEU A 66 4.31 6.44 -9.78
N MET A 67 4.38 5.72 -10.91
CA MET A 67 5.64 5.18 -11.42
C MET A 67 6.62 6.31 -11.76
N ARG A 68 6.14 7.39 -12.37
CA ARG A 68 6.99 8.56 -12.68
C ARG A 68 7.53 9.22 -11.42
N LYS A 69 6.81 9.10 -10.30
CA LYS A 69 7.25 9.63 -9.00
C LYS A 69 8.17 8.65 -8.26
N GLY A 70 8.46 7.51 -8.85
CA GLY A 70 9.38 6.53 -8.28
C GLY A 70 8.73 5.44 -7.45
N PHE A 71 7.39 5.31 -7.49
CA PHE A 71 6.68 4.31 -6.71
C PHE A 71 6.21 3.16 -7.60
N ILE A 72 6.41 1.94 -7.12
CA ILE A 72 6.01 0.73 -7.85
C ILE A 72 4.66 0.28 -7.30
N VAL A 73 3.61 0.51 -8.09
CA VAL A 73 2.26 0.02 -7.81
C VAL A 73 1.80 -0.78 -9.03
N ARG A 74 0.63 -1.36 -8.96
CA ARG A 74 0.07 -2.11 -10.09
C ARG A 74 -1.32 -1.59 -10.40
N SER A 75 -1.65 -1.54 -11.69
CA SER A 75 -3.01 -1.24 -12.12
C SER A 75 -3.91 -2.44 -11.83
N GLY A 76 -5.13 -2.19 -11.40
CA GLY A 76 -6.11 -3.24 -11.16
C GLY A 76 -6.80 -3.73 -12.43
N GLN A 77 -6.52 -3.15 -13.60
CA GLN A 77 -7.19 -3.52 -14.85
C GLN A 77 -6.99 -5.00 -15.19
N ALA A 78 -5.77 -5.50 -15.01
CA ALA A 78 -5.46 -6.91 -15.28
C ALA A 78 -6.20 -7.87 -14.33
N LEU A 79 -6.66 -7.37 -13.18
CA LEU A 79 -7.39 -8.15 -12.19
C LEU A 79 -8.92 -7.96 -12.31
N GLY A 80 -9.38 -7.19 -13.29
CA GLY A 80 -10.80 -6.92 -13.48
C GLY A 80 -11.30 -5.69 -12.72
N PHE A 81 -10.41 -4.85 -12.21
CA PHE A 81 -10.75 -3.64 -11.45
C PHE A 81 -10.14 -2.42 -12.17
N PRO A 82 -10.79 -1.91 -13.23
CA PRO A 82 -10.17 -0.91 -14.11
C PRO A 82 -9.92 0.46 -13.47
N THR A 83 -10.60 0.80 -12.38
CA THR A 83 -10.40 2.08 -11.68
C THR A 83 -9.64 1.92 -10.38
N SER A 84 -9.02 0.78 -10.16
CA SER A 84 -8.32 0.48 -8.92
C SER A 84 -6.83 0.34 -9.16
N ILE A 85 -6.06 0.56 -8.08
CA ILE A 85 -4.61 0.31 -8.06
C ILE A 85 -4.29 -0.60 -6.88
N ARG A 86 -3.27 -1.41 -7.05
CA ARG A 86 -2.77 -2.30 -6.01
C ARG A 86 -1.45 -1.74 -5.50
N ILE A 87 -1.40 -1.45 -4.20
CA ILE A 87 -0.23 -0.87 -3.55
C ILE A 87 0.30 -1.85 -2.53
N THR A 88 1.61 -2.15 -2.60
CA THR A 88 2.26 -2.96 -1.59
C THR A 88 2.56 -2.11 -0.36
N VAL A 89 2.21 -2.63 0.81
CA VAL A 89 2.45 -1.94 2.09
C VAL A 89 3.94 -1.98 2.41
N GLY A 90 4.52 -0.82 2.66
CA GLY A 90 5.93 -0.68 3.03
C GLY A 90 6.08 -0.09 4.43
N SER A 91 7.19 0.61 4.66
CA SER A 91 7.41 1.33 5.92
C SER A 91 6.45 2.50 6.03
N ASP A 92 6.31 3.05 7.24
CA ASP A 92 5.47 4.23 7.48
C ASP A 92 5.83 5.37 6.54
N GLN A 93 7.13 5.62 6.37
CA GLN A 93 7.62 6.70 5.51
C GLN A 93 7.32 6.43 4.04
N GLN A 94 7.47 5.19 3.59
CA GLN A 94 7.13 4.80 2.22
C GLN A 94 5.63 4.94 1.97
N ASN A 95 4.81 4.51 2.91
CA ASN A 95 3.36 4.61 2.80
C ASN A 95 2.91 6.07 2.74
N GLU A 96 3.48 6.92 3.59
CA GLU A 96 3.18 8.35 3.59
C GLU A 96 3.56 9.01 2.27
N ALA A 97 4.70 8.64 1.71
CA ALA A 97 5.17 9.19 0.43
C ALA A 97 4.23 8.83 -0.72
N VAL A 98 3.81 7.55 -0.78
CA VAL A 98 2.85 7.10 -1.80
C VAL A 98 1.51 7.82 -1.64
N LEU A 99 1.01 7.92 -0.42
CA LEU A 99 -0.27 8.57 -0.14
C LEU A 99 -0.24 10.06 -0.46
N LYS A 100 0.89 10.71 -0.21
CA LYS A 100 1.07 12.12 -0.57
C LYS A 100 0.94 12.33 -2.07
N GLU A 101 1.59 11.48 -2.86
CA GLU A 101 1.53 11.58 -4.31
C GLU A 101 0.16 11.17 -4.86
N LEU A 102 -0.49 10.20 -4.23
CA LEU A 102 -1.86 9.83 -4.60
C LEU A 102 -2.82 11.01 -4.33
N LYS A 103 -2.66 11.69 -3.20
CA LYS A 103 -3.42 12.88 -2.87
C LYS A 103 -3.21 13.98 -3.94
N ASN A 104 -1.96 14.20 -4.35
CA ASN A 104 -1.64 15.18 -5.39
C ASN A 104 -2.32 14.85 -6.70
N PHE A 105 -2.33 13.57 -7.08
CA PHE A 105 -3.03 13.11 -8.28
C PHE A 105 -4.53 13.41 -8.20
N LEU A 106 -5.15 13.09 -7.07
CA LEU A 106 -6.58 13.31 -6.87
C LEU A 106 -6.93 14.80 -6.94
N LEU A 107 -6.09 15.66 -6.35
CA LEU A 107 -6.28 17.10 -6.41
C LEU A 107 -6.14 17.65 -7.83
N MET A 108 -5.19 17.14 -8.62
CA MET A 108 -5.04 17.52 -10.02
C MET A 108 -6.30 17.19 -10.81
N LYS A 109 -6.87 16.01 -10.60
CA LYS A 109 -8.07 15.56 -11.30
C LYS A 109 -9.28 16.40 -10.89
N GLU A 110 -9.41 16.72 -9.63
CA GLU A 110 -10.48 17.58 -9.11
C GLU A 110 -10.43 18.96 -9.74
N ASN A 111 -9.23 19.55 -9.81
CA ASN A 111 -9.04 20.87 -10.43
C ASN A 111 -9.38 20.86 -11.93
N LYS A 112 -9.11 19.77 -12.62
CA LYS A 112 -9.46 19.62 -14.05
C LYS A 112 -10.96 19.49 -14.24
N GLU A 113 -11.65 18.80 -13.32
CA GLU A 113 -13.09 18.60 -13.42
C GLU A 113 -13.87 19.87 -13.11
N THR A 114 -13.32 20.77 -12.29
CA THR A 114 -13.98 22.04 -11.96
C THR A 114 -13.79 23.12 -13.02
N LYS A 115 -13.01 22.84 -14.02
CA LYS A 115 -12.84 23.74 -15.17
C LYS A 115 -13.67 23.30 -16.35
#